data_0471dc8063c67d846797f5e3444ec802
#
_entry.id   0471dc8063c67d846797f5e3444ec802
#
_cell.length_a   1.000
_cell.length_b   1.000
_cell.length_c   1.000
_cell.angle_alpha   90.00
_cell.angle_beta   90.00
_cell.angle_gamma   90.00
#
_symmetry.space_group_name_H-M   'P 1'
#
loop_
_entity.id
_entity.type
_entity.pdbx_description
1 polymer ?
#
loop_
_entity_poly.entity_id
_entity_poly.type
_entity_poly.pdbx_seq_one_letter_code
_entity_poly.pdbx_strand_id
1 'polypeptide(L)'
;APVRDVRETLTPELARDEDTSLLLIDLSNGLDRINGSVLSQCYNQLNITSEQNDSDPLNGAAGVAGVADVLDAGMLKAFFELMQSRDLRQQLLAYHDRSDGGLFAALVEMAFAARMGLEIEVPEVESILSFLFNEEPGAVIQVANDGVEAIINRFEAVGISCQVVAKPSAIQEVTIGVEGDTKILFNAARSTLQQRWSSASYEIQKRRDNPACADEEFQALADDLDQGLSADLTFDLNEDIAAPYINKGLRPRVAILREQGVNSQVEMAAAFHSAGFSAIDVHMSEILSGQVDLSSSGKDQFQGLVACGGFSYGDVLGAGEGWAKSILFHEKIRGQFVDFFERKSTFALGVCNGCQMMATLKALIPGAEAWPKFVANRSEQFEARLSLVKVEQSPSIFLNEMAGSHMPIVVSHGEGRADLSHAAAESLRGDSQIALRYVDHDVEYTDQYPMNPNGSPLGISGLTNDDGRVTIMMPHPERVFRTVQNSWHPEEWQDDGPWMRMFRNARVFVA
;
A
#
# COMPACT_ATOMS: atom_id res chain seq x y z
N ALA A 1 -1.91 -17.00 5.38
CA ALA A 1 -1.19 -17.88 6.31
C ALA A 1 -0.62 -17.04 7.45
N PRO A 2 -0.51 -17.56 8.68
CA PRO A 2 0.10 -16.82 9.77
C PRO A 2 1.60 -16.70 9.54
N VAL A 3 2.14 -15.49 9.67
CA VAL A 3 3.58 -15.21 9.67
C VAL A 3 4.04 -14.89 11.09
N ARG A 4 5.28 -15.25 11.44
CA ARG A 4 5.81 -14.99 12.79
C ARG A 4 6.19 -13.53 12.97
N ASP A 5 6.80 -12.95 11.94
CA ASP A 5 7.22 -11.56 11.91
C ASP A 5 7.04 -11.02 10.49
N VAL A 6 6.19 -10.02 10.32
CA VAL A 6 5.89 -9.42 9.01
C VAL A 6 7.09 -8.69 8.41
N ARG A 7 8.08 -8.32 9.22
CA ARG A 7 9.32 -7.67 8.78
C ARG A 7 10.29 -8.62 8.07
N GLU A 8 10.11 -9.93 8.27
CA GLU A 8 10.95 -10.98 7.67
C GLU A 8 10.33 -11.60 6.41
N THR A 9 9.31 -10.98 5.81
CA THR A 9 8.72 -11.46 4.56
C THR A 9 9.57 -11.04 3.36
N LEU A 10 9.80 -11.99 2.43
CA LEU A 10 10.41 -11.71 1.13
C LEU A 10 9.32 -11.34 0.12
N THR A 11 9.64 -10.44 -0.77
CA THR A 11 8.79 -10.00 -1.88
C THR A 11 9.45 -10.29 -3.22
N PRO A 12 8.73 -10.24 -4.34
CA PRO A 12 9.33 -10.31 -5.67
C PRO A 12 10.07 -9.04 -6.09
N GLU A 13 9.96 -7.94 -5.34
CA GLU A 13 10.68 -6.70 -5.65
C GLU A 13 12.19 -6.90 -5.53
N LEU A 14 12.93 -6.66 -6.61
CA LEU A 14 14.39 -6.75 -6.60
C LEU A 14 15.00 -5.64 -5.74
N ALA A 15 16.02 -5.97 -4.97
CA ALA A 15 16.93 -4.96 -4.46
C ALA A 15 17.60 -4.23 -5.65
N ARG A 16 17.62 -2.90 -5.60
CA ARG A 16 18.16 -2.06 -6.68
C ARG A 16 19.69 -1.98 -6.59
N ASP A 17 20.33 -3.14 -6.62
CA ASP A 17 21.78 -3.31 -6.55
C ASP A 17 22.24 -4.22 -7.68
N GLU A 18 23.11 -3.69 -8.57
CA GLU A 18 23.67 -4.42 -9.71
C GLU A 18 24.73 -5.44 -9.28
N ASP A 19 25.26 -5.37 -8.05
CA ASP A 19 26.19 -6.38 -7.50
C ASP A 19 25.45 -7.58 -6.89
N THR A 20 24.37 -7.99 -7.57
CA THR A 20 23.53 -9.12 -7.20
C THR A 20 23.27 -10.05 -8.38
N SER A 21 22.81 -11.25 -8.11
CA SER A 21 22.44 -12.24 -9.11
C SER A 21 21.07 -12.86 -8.82
N LEU A 22 20.37 -13.24 -9.88
CA LEU A 22 19.14 -14.02 -9.82
C LEU A 22 19.44 -15.49 -10.08
N LEU A 23 19.06 -16.34 -9.14
CA LEU A 23 19.29 -17.77 -9.20
C LEU A 23 17.95 -18.50 -9.40
N LEU A 24 17.92 -19.42 -10.36
CA LEU A 24 16.84 -20.39 -10.51
C LEU A 24 17.10 -21.59 -9.57
N ILE A 25 16.15 -21.89 -8.72
CA ILE A 25 16.07 -23.14 -7.95
C ILE A 25 15.11 -24.05 -8.71
N ASP A 26 15.60 -25.16 -9.25
CA ASP A 26 14.80 -26.07 -10.08
C ASP A 26 14.49 -27.36 -9.32
N LEU A 27 13.21 -27.71 -9.22
CA LEU A 27 12.71 -28.91 -8.57
C LEU A 27 12.28 -29.99 -9.55
N SER A 28 12.56 -29.81 -10.85
CA SER A 28 12.15 -30.75 -11.91
C SER A 28 13.16 -31.83 -12.22
N ASN A 29 14.34 -31.81 -11.59
CA ASN A 29 15.49 -32.65 -11.98
C ASN A 29 15.96 -32.42 -13.44
N GLY A 30 15.88 -31.18 -13.94
CA GLY A 30 16.29 -30.81 -15.29
C GLY A 30 15.30 -31.19 -16.37
N LEU A 31 14.05 -31.41 -16.03
CA LEU A 31 12.96 -31.56 -16.99
C LEU A 31 12.44 -30.18 -17.38
N ASP A 32 12.26 -29.97 -18.67
CA ASP A 32 11.75 -28.71 -19.24
C ASP A 32 10.42 -28.97 -19.96
N ARG A 33 9.46 -29.60 -19.24
CA ARG A 33 8.15 -29.97 -19.78
C ARG A 33 7.28 -28.72 -19.99
N ILE A 34 6.75 -28.52 -21.18
CA ILE A 34 5.94 -27.35 -21.51
C ILE A 34 4.49 -27.67 -21.90
N ASN A 35 4.11 -28.94 -22.00
CA ASN A 35 2.73 -29.31 -22.28
C ASN A 35 1.83 -28.85 -21.13
N GLY A 36 0.68 -28.26 -21.50
CA GLY A 36 -0.24 -27.70 -20.52
C GLY A 36 0.14 -26.30 -20.01
N SER A 37 1.37 -25.81 -20.28
CA SER A 37 1.79 -24.47 -19.93
C SER A 37 0.98 -23.39 -20.67
N VAL A 38 0.99 -22.17 -20.15
CA VAL A 38 0.36 -20.99 -20.80
C VAL A 38 0.89 -20.82 -22.22
N LEU A 39 2.20 -21.05 -22.45
CA LEU A 39 2.77 -20.99 -23.79
C LEU A 39 2.09 -21.97 -24.73
N SER A 40 1.98 -23.25 -24.36
CA SER A 40 1.33 -24.26 -25.20
C SER A 40 -0.16 -23.99 -25.41
N GLN A 41 -0.85 -23.43 -24.40
CA GLN A 41 -2.24 -23.00 -24.53
C GLN A 41 -2.38 -21.86 -25.56
N CYS A 42 -1.52 -20.84 -25.50
CA CYS A 42 -1.55 -19.71 -26.44
C CYS A 42 -1.36 -20.13 -27.90
N TYR A 43 -0.59 -21.20 -28.14
CA TYR A 43 -0.35 -21.71 -29.48
C TYR A 43 -1.29 -22.87 -29.88
N ASN A 44 -2.30 -23.20 -29.06
CA ASN A 44 -3.22 -24.34 -29.27
C ASN A 44 -2.49 -25.69 -29.43
N GLN A 45 -1.35 -25.86 -28.77
CA GLN A 45 -0.53 -27.07 -28.82
C GLN A 45 -0.70 -27.91 -27.54
N LEU A 46 -1.94 -28.04 -27.07
CA LEU A 46 -2.29 -28.90 -25.92
C LEU A 46 -2.29 -30.37 -26.35
N ASN A 47 -1.14 -30.96 -26.63
CA ASN A 47 -1.03 -32.37 -26.92
C ASN A 47 -1.03 -33.21 -25.64
N ILE A 48 -2.22 -33.62 -25.20
CA ILE A 48 -2.44 -34.44 -24.00
C ILE A 48 -2.27 -35.94 -24.29
N THR A 49 -2.01 -36.36 -25.52
CA THR A 49 -1.99 -37.79 -25.89
C THR A 49 -0.56 -38.33 -25.94
N SER A 50 -0.41 -39.51 -25.30
CA SER A 50 0.82 -40.31 -25.19
C SER A 50 1.36 -40.89 -26.51
N GLU A 51 0.90 -40.44 -27.66
CA GLU A 51 1.22 -41.02 -28.99
C GLU A 51 1.80 -40.01 -29.96
N GLN A 52 2.66 -39.06 -29.54
CA GLN A 52 3.23 -38.14 -30.51
C GLN A 52 4.75 -38.09 -30.54
N ASN A 53 5.21 -38.25 -31.74
CA ASN A 53 6.53 -38.10 -32.35
C ASN A 53 7.61 -37.38 -31.56
N ASP A 54 8.73 -38.04 -31.37
CA ASP A 54 10.01 -37.57 -30.81
C ASP A 54 10.65 -36.35 -31.55
N SER A 55 9.91 -35.67 -32.40
CA SER A 55 10.42 -34.57 -33.25
C SER A 55 9.73 -33.21 -33.00
N ASP A 56 8.82 -33.11 -32.05
CA ASP A 56 8.20 -31.83 -31.68
C ASP A 56 9.09 -31.10 -30.67
N PRO A 57 9.65 -29.93 -30.99
CA PRO A 57 10.53 -29.15 -30.12
C PRO A 57 9.83 -28.69 -28.79
N LEU A 58 8.49 -28.83 -28.73
CA LEU A 58 7.71 -28.51 -27.54
C LEU A 58 7.53 -29.74 -26.59
N ASN A 59 7.98 -30.92 -27.00
CA ASN A 59 7.78 -32.15 -26.23
C ASN A 59 9.02 -32.55 -25.43
N GLY A 60 9.69 -31.76 -24.67
CA GLY A 60 10.86 -32.13 -23.84
C GLY A 60 11.19 -33.65 -23.73
N ALA A 61 12.36 -34.01 -23.31
CA ALA A 61 12.97 -35.33 -23.36
C ALA A 61 12.03 -36.55 -23.16
N ALA A 62 12.22 -37.53 -24.00
CA ALA A 62 11.41 -38.74 -24.19
C ALA A 62 10.89 -39.41 -22.91
N GLY A 63 9.60 -39.68 -22.86
CA GLY A 63 9.02 -40.74 -22.05
C GLY A 63 8.21 -40.37 -20.82
N VAL A 64 8.03 -39.08 -20.52
CA VAL A 64 7.12 -38.59 -19.45
C VAL A 64 6.02 -37.75 -20.09
N ALA A 65 4.77 -37.91 -19.69
CA ALA A 65 3.70 -37.02 -20.12
C ALA A 65 4.19 -35.58 -19.91
N GLY A 66 4.28 -34.79 -21.01
CA GLY A 66 5.00 -33.52 -21.07
C GLY A 66 4.40 -32.37 -20.24
N VAL A 67 3.70 -32.67 -19.15
CA VAL A 67 3.06 -31.73 -18.23
C VAL A 67 3.89 -31.63 -16.96
N ALA A 68 4.13 -30.39 -16.50
CA ALA A 68 4.81 -30.11 -15.24
C ALA A 68 4.05 -30.71 -14.04
N ASP A 69 4.79 -31.33 -13.12
CA ASP A 69 4.22 -31.91 -11.89
C ASP A 69 5.34 -32.10 -10.84
N VAL A 70 4.97 -32.20 -9.58
CA VAL A 70 5.89 -32.55 -8.47
C VAL A 70 6.26 -34.02 -8.56
N LEU A 71 7.46 -34.32 -9.03
CA LEU A 71 7.94 -35.69 -9.17
C LEU A 71 8.52 -36.28 -7.87
N ASP A 72 9.10 -35.44 -7.03
CA ASP A 72 9.72 -35.81 -5.77
C ASP A 72 9.22 -34.93 -4.62
N ALA A 73 8.28 -35.47 -3.84
CA ALA A 73 7.78 -34.80 -2.65
C ALA A 73 8.87 -34.58 -1.57
N GLY A 74 9.91 -35.43 -1.56
CA GLY A 74 11.06 -35.28 -0.66
C GLY A 74 11.90 -34.04 -1.01
N MET A 75 12.14 -33.82 -2.30
CA MET A 75 12.81 -32.62 -2.80
C MET A 75 12.03 -31.35 -2.49
N LEU A 76 10.72 -31.34 -2.74
CA LEU A 76 9.85 -30.21 -2.39
C LEU A 76 9.89 -29.92 -0.88
N LYS A 77 9.89 -30.95 -0.04
CA LYS A 77 10.04 -30.80 1.41
C LYS A 77 11.40 -30.21 1.78
N ALA A 78 12.49 -30.71 1.19
CA ALA A 78 13.83 -30.18 1.44
C ALA A 78 13.97 -28.71 1.03
N PHE A 79 13.40 -28.34 -0.13
CA PHE A 79 13.30 -26.95 -0.57
C PHE A 79 12.59 -26.09 0.46
N PHE A 80 11.39 -26.49 0.90
CA PHE A 80 10.63 -25.75 1.89
C PHE A 80 11.39 -25.59 3.21
N GLU A 81 12.03 -26.65 3.70
CA GLU A 81 12.83 -26.60 4.94
C GLU A 81 14.02 -25.65 4.82
N LEU A 82 14.71 -25.63 3.67
CA LEU A 82 15.80 -24.68 3.40
C LEU A 82 15.30 -23.24 3.37
N MET A 83 14.23 -22.98 2.62
CA MET A 83 13.63 -21.63 2.50
C MET A 83 13.11 -21.10 3.84
N GLN A 84 12.73 -21.98 4.79
CA GLN A 84 12.31 -21.60 6.14
C GLN A 84 13.50 -21.43 7.10
N SER A 85 14.72 -21.81 6.71
CA SER A 85 15.89 -21.66 7.59
C SER A 85 16.27 -20.18 7.70
N ARG A 86 16.47 -19.70 8.94
CA ARG A 86 16.79 -18.30 9.21
C ARG A 86 18.07 -17.85 8.51
N ASP A 87 19.10 -18.70 8.53
CA ASP A 87 20.41 -18.40 7.96
C ASP A 87 20.37 -18.19 6.44
N LEU A 88 19.51 -18.93 5.71
CA LEU A 88 19.31 -18.71 4.29
C LEU A 88 18.47 -17.44 4.05
N ARG A 89 17.35 -17.30 4.74
CA ARG A 89 16.44 -16.15 4.54
C ARG A 89 17.13 -14.81 4.72
N GLN A 90 18.09 -14.69 5.63
CA GLN A 90 18.85 -13.46 5.85
C GLN A 90 19.84 -13.13 4.71
N GLN A 91 20.08 -14.04 3.80
CA GLN A 91 20.95 -13.86 2.63
C GLN A 91 20.13 -13.59 1.35
N LEU A 92 18.80 -13.75 1.41
CA LEU A 92 17.91 -13.54 0.27
C LEU A 92 17.41 -12.10 0.24
N LEU A 93 17.50 -11.47 -0.92
CA LEU A 93 17.07 -10.10 -1.15
C LEU A 93 15.65 -10.05 -1.73
N ALA A 94 15.31 -10.99 -2.64
CA ALA A 94 13.99 -11.14 -3.22
C ALA A 94 13.68 -12.61 -3.51
N TYR A 95 12.38 -12.91 -3.70
CA TYR A 95 11.89 -14.26 -3.97
C TYR A 95 10.64 -14.23 -4.86
N HIS A 96 10.58 -15.13 -5.84
CA HIS A 96 9.39 -15.37 -6.65
C HIS A 96 9.26 -16.85 -7.00
N ASP A 97 8.06 -17.42 -6.92
CA ASP A 97 7.80 -18.77 -7.41
C ASP A 97 7.86 -18.82 -8.95
N ARG A 98 8.41 -19.91 -9.52
CA ARG A 98 8.20 -20.20 -10.94
C ARG A 98 6.81 -20.79 -11.09
N SER A 99 5.92 -20.13 -11.81
CA SER A 99 4.53 -20.53 -12.03
C SER A 99 4.11 -20.27 -13.48
N ASP A 100 2.88 -19.83 -13.71
CA ASP A 100 2.33 -19.55 -15.04
C ASP A 100 3.27 -18.66 -15.87
N GLY A 101 3.62 -19.09 -17.08
CA GLY A 101 4.56 -18.39 -17.96
C GLY A 101 6.05 -18.70 -17.68
N GLY A 102 6.34 -19.56 -16.70
CA GLY A 102 7.66 -20.12 -16.44
C GLY A 102 8.69 -19.13 -15.89
N LEU A 103 9.97 -19.43 -16.13
CA LEU A 103 11.09 -18.61 -15.65
C LEU A 103 11.06 -17.20 -16.20
N PHE A 104 10.72 -17.02 -17.48
CA PHE A 104 10.69 -15.69 -18.11
C PHE A 104 9.66 -14.78 -17.44
N ALA A 105 8.43 -15.28 -17.17
CA ALA A 105 7.42 -14.50 -16.48
C ALA A 105 7.86 -14.13 -15.07
N ALA A 106 8.38 -15.08 -14.27
CA ALA A 106 8.87 -14.80 -12.93
C ALA A 106 9.95 -13.70 -12.91
N LEU A 107 10.93 -13.78 -13.82
CA LEU A 107 12.01 -12.81 -13.93
C LEU A 107 11.51 -11.40 -14.30
N VAL A 108 10.62 -11.29 -15.30
CA VAL A 108 10.12 -9.98 -15.72
C VAL A 108 9.17 -9.37 -14.70
N GLU A 109 8.39 -10.17 -13.96
CA GLU A 109 7.54 -9.72 -12.86
C GLU A 109 8.36 -9.13 -11.70
N MET A 110 9.50 -9.75 -11.37
CA MET A 110 10.47 -9.20 -10.42
C MET A 110 11.05 -7.86 -10.91
N ALA A 111 11.37 -7.77 -12.19
CA ALA A 111 11.84 -6.54 -12.84
C ALA A 111 10.79 -5.43 -12.83
N PHE A 112 9.51 -5.78 -13.06
CA PHE A 112 8.41 -4.81 -13.01
C PHE A 112 8.22 -4.23 -11.60
N ALA A 113 8.30 -5.07 -10.57
CA ALA A 113 8.15 -4.65 -9.18
C ALA A 113 9.22 -3.62 -8.77
N ALA A 114 10.47 -3.84 -9.19
CA ALA A 114 11.60 -2.99 -8.84
C ALA A 114 11.85 -1.84 -9.83
N ARG A 115 11.18 -1.84 -11.00
CA ARG A 115 11.49 -0.93 -12.12
C ARG A 115 12.96 -1.00 -12.52
N MET A 116 13.48 -2.22 -12.69
CA MET A 116 14.83 -2.50 -13.15
C MET A 116 14.81 -3.26 -14.47
N GLY A 117 15.87 -3.15 -15.25
CA GLY A 117 16.14 -4.04 -16.38
C GLY A 117 16.75 -5.37 -15.92
N LEU A 118 16.89 -6.30 -16.86
CA LEU A 118 17.50 -7.62 -16.62
C LEU A 118 18.38 -8.02 -17.79
N GLU A 119 19.53 -8.61 -17.47
CA GLU A 119 20.37 -9.35 -18.38
C GLU A 119 20.17 -10.85 -18.07
N ILE A 120 19.39 -11.54 -18.90
CA ILE A 120 19.07 -12.97 -18.75
C ILE A 120 20.07 -13.76 -19.59
N GLU A 121 20.80 -14.69 -18.95
CA GLU A 121 21.72 -15.59 -19.59
C GLU A 121 21.18 -17.03 -19.54
N VAL A 122 20.83 -17.55 -20.71
CA VAL A 122 20.35 -18.94 -20.84
C VAL A 122 21.54 -19.87 -20.99
N PRO A 123 21.66 -20.94 -20.21
CA PRO A 123 22.74 -21.91 -20.39
C PRO A 123 22.62 -22.62 -21.75
N GLU A 124 23.62 -23.36 -22.16
CA GLU A 124 23.55 -24.19 -23.37
C GLU A 124 22.53 -25.32 -23.15
N VAL A 125 21.34 -25.19 -23.77
CA VAL A 125 20.21 -26.13 -23.62
C VAL A 125 19.68 -26.54 -25.00
N GLU A 126 18.98 -27.69 -25.05
CA GLU A 126 18.36 -28.17 -26.28
C GLU A 126 17.28 -27.23 -26.83
N SER A 127 16.51 -26.61 -25.93
CA SER A 127 15.44 -25.67 -26.28
C SER A 127 15.38 -24.48 -25.32
N ILE A 128 15.73 -23.31 -25.82
CA ILE A 128 15.63 -22.05 -25.08
C ILE A 128 14.18 -21.74 -24.68
N LEU A 129 13.21 -22.05 -25.55
CA LEU A 129 11.80 -21.85 -25.24
C LEU A 129 11.34 -22.75 -24.10
N SER A 130 11.73 -24.04 -24.11
CA SER A 130 11.40 -24.94 -23.02
C SER A 130 12.02 -24.49 -21.69
N PHE A 131 13.28 -24.06 -21.70
CA PHE A 131 13.96 -23.54 -20.50
C PHE A 131 13.25 -22.31 -19.91
N LEU A 132 12.87 -21.35 -20.77
CA LEU A 132 12.29 -20.08 -20.33
C LEU A 132 10.81 -20.17 -19.93
N PHE A 133 10.05 -21.08 -20.57
CA PHE A 133 8.58 -21.11 -20.46
C PHE A 133 8.00 -22.40 -19.89
N ASN A 134 8.83 -23.33 -19.41
CA ASN A 134 8.30 -24.45 -18.63
C ASN A 134 7.78 -23.95 -17.27
N GLU A 135 6.71 -24.56 -16.81
CA GLU A 135 6.06 -24.25 -15.52
C GLU A 135 6.38 -25.34 -14.49
N GLU A 136 7.58 -25.90 -14.57
CA GLU A 136 8.06 -26.87 -13.59
C GLU A 136 8.17 -26.23 -12.20
N PRO A 137 7.92 -27.00 -11.11
CA PRO A 137 8.10 -26.47 -9.76
C PRO A 137 9.49 -25.89 -9.54
N GLY A 138 9.56 -24.69 -8.99
CA GLY A 138 10.81 -23.99 -8.75
C GLY A 138 10.59 -22.58 -8.24
N ALA A 139 11.70 -21.85 -8.06
CA ALA A 139 11.66 -20.46 -7.61
C ALA A 139 12.86 -19.67 -8.15
N VAL A 140 12.70 -18.35 -8.20
CA VAL A 140 13.79 -17.40 -8.45
C VAL A 140 14.09 -16.65 -7.16
N ILE A 141 15.36 -16.57 -6.80
CA ILE A 141 15.85 -15.80 -5.66
C ILE A 141 16.89 -14.78 -6.10
N GLN A 142 16.91 -13.62 -5.46
CA GLN A 142 17.99 -12.64 -5.60
C GLN A 142 18.93 -12.73 -4.42
N VAL A 143 20.24 -12.70 -4.70
CA VAL A 143 21.31 -12.78 -3.69
C VAL A 143 22.46 -11.85 -4.06
N ALA A 144 23.25 -11.41 -3.07
CA ALA A 144 24.50 -10.69 -3.31
C ALA A 144 25.53 -11.60 -3.99
N ASN A 145 26.34 -11.04 -4.90
CA ASN A 145 27.27 -11.83 -5.72
C ASN A 145 28.32 -12.61 -4.90
N ASP A 146 28.72 -12.08 -3.75
CA ASP A 146 29.66 -12.75 -2.84
C ASP A 146 29.06 -13.97 -2.12
N GLY A 147 27.72 -14.07 -2.06
CA GLY A 147 26.97 -15.21 -1.48
C GLY A 147 26.61 -16.32 -2.47
N VAL A 148 26.68 -16.08 -3.78
CA VAL A 148 26.17 -16.97 -4.84
C VAL A 148 26.67 -18.41 -4.69
N GLU A 149 27.98 -18.62 -4.61
CA GLU A 149 28.58 -19.95 -4.54
C GLU A 149 28.13 -20.73 -3.30
N ALA A 150 28.08 -20.05 -2.15
CA ALA A 150 27.66 -20.67 -0.89
C ALA A 150 26.19 -21.12 -0.93
N ILE A 151 25.31 -20.33 -1.58
CA ILE A 151 23.90 -20.64 -1.72
C ILE A 151 23.70 -21.79 -2.71
N ILE A 152 24.36 -21.79 -3.86
CA ILE A 152 24.32 -22.90 -4.82
C ILE A 152 24.72 -24.20 -4.14
N ASN A 153 25.87 -24.24 -3.48
CA ASN A 153 26.36 -25.43 -2.77
C ASN A 153 25.37 -25.94 -1.70
N ARG A 154 24.61 -25.03 -1.09
CA ARG A 154 23.62 -25.38 -0.05
C ARG A 154 22.41 -26.11 -0.63
N PHE A 155 21.92 -25.71 -1.81
CA PHE A 155 20.84 -26.42 -2.51
C PHE A 155 21.34 -27.73 -3.11
N GLU A 156 22.50 -27.76 -3.72
CA GLU A 156 23.11 -28.97 -4.29
C GLU A 156 23.35 -30.06 -3.22
N ALA A 157 23.71 -29.66 -2.00
CA ALA A 157 23.94 -30.59 -0.87
C ALA A 157 22.67 -31.40 -0.50
N VAL A 158 21.47 -30.92 -0.87
CA VAL A 158 20.21 -31.61 -0.69
C VAL A 158 19.61 -32.14 -2.01
N GLY A 159 20.40 -32.13 -3.09
CA GLY A 159 20.02 -32.66 -4.41
C GLY A 159 19.14 -31.73 -5.24
N ILE A 160 19.10 -30.43 -4.94
CA ILE A 160 18.33 -29.42 -5.67
C ILE A 160 19.25 -28.64 -6.60
N SER A 161 18.90 -28.55 -7.89
CA SER A 161 19.63 -27.72 -8.86
C SER A 161 19.42 -26.25 -8.56
N CYS A 162 20.51 -25.46 -8.55
CA CYS A 162 20.50 -24.03 -8.34
C CYS A 162 21.56 -23.39 -9.24
N GLN A 163 21.16 -22.42 -10.07
CA GLN A 163 22.07 -21.79 -11.04
C GLN A 163 21.75 -20.31 -11.26
N VAL A 164 22.75 -19.51 -11.60
CA VAL A 164 22.57 -18.12 -11.98
C VAL A 164 21.88 -18.07 -13.34
N VAL A 165 20.85 -17.24 -13.49
CA VAL A 165 20.06 -17.10 -14.73
C VAL A 165 19.89 -15.66 -15.20
N ALA A 166 20.12 -14.68 -14.30
CA ALA A 166 20.01 -13.27 -14.69
C ALA A 166 20.78 -12.36 -13.72
N LYS A 167 21.00 -11.12 -14.17
CA LYS A 167 21.52 -10.01 -13.36
C LYS A 167 20.59 -8.81 -13.50
N PRO A 168 20.32 -8.08 -12.41
CA PRO A 168 19.62 -6.80 -12.49
C PRO A 168 20.48 -5.76 -13.22
N SER A 169 19.82 -4.82 -13.90
CA SER A 169 20.47 -3.73 -14.61
C SER A 169 19.73 -2.41 -14.37
N ALA A 170 20.47 -1.32 -14.18
CA ALA A 170 19.90 0.03 -14.13
C ALA A 170 19.32 0.47 -15.48
N ILE A 171 19.77 -0.15 -16.60
CA ILE A 171 19.20 0.09 -17.92
C ILE A 171 17.83 -0.58 -17.98
N GLN A 172 16.78 0.20 -18.26
CA GLN A 172 15.37 -0.25 -18.29
C GLN A 172 15.04 -1.16 -19.49
N GLU A 173 15.91 -2.13 -19.76
CA GLU A 173 15.77 -3.11 -20.83
C GLU A 173 15.87 -4.54 -20.27
N VAL A 174 15.15 -5.45 -20.88
CA VAL A 174 15.25 -6.89 -20.64
C VAL A 174 15.92 -7.52 -21.85
N THR A 175 17.10 -8.09 -21.65
CA THR A 175 17.87 -8.77 -22.70
C THR A 175 17.95 -10.27 -22.41
N ILE A 176 17.98 -11.08 -23.46
CA ILE A 176 18.24 -12.53 -23.37
C ILE A 176 19.42 -12.87 -24.27
N GLY A 177 20.44 -13.47 -23.70
CA GLY A 177 21.59 -14.04 -24.39
C GLY A 177 21.79 -15.52 -24.05
N VAL A 178 22.76 -16.17 -24.71
CA VAL A 178 23.23 -17.52 -24.36
C VAL A 178 24.56 -17.36 -23.64
N GLU A 179 24.75 -18.09 -22.56
CA GLU A 179 26.00 -18.08 -21.79
C GLU A 179 27.22 -18.29 -22.68
N GLY A 180 28.20 -17.39 -22.59
CA GLY A 180 29.41 -17.44 -23.41
C GLY A 180 29.27 -16.97 -24.85
N ASP A 181 28.08 -16.57 -25.31
CA ASP A 181 27.86 -15.95 -26.64
C ASP A 181 27.63 -14.43 -26.46
N THR A 182 28.14 -13.64 -27.41
CA THR A 182 27.93 -12.18 -27.43
C THR A 182 26.62 -11.78 -28.14
N LYS A 183 25.90 -12.75 -28.69
CA LYS A 183 24.67 -12.50 -29.44
C LYS A 183 23.48 -12.33 -28.54
N ILE A 184 22.85 -11.16 -28.60
CA ILE A 184 21.55 -10.91 -27.98
C ILE A 184 20.46 -11.56 -28.86
N LEU A 185 19.67 -12.45 -28.24
CA LEU A 185 18.55 -13.14 -28.89
C LEU A 185 17.26 -12.33 -28.82
N PHE A 186 17.10 -11.59 -27.72
CA PHE A 186 15.92 -10.78 -27.44
C PHE A 186 16.32 -9.50 -26.71
N ASN A 187 15.66 -8.39 -27.04
CA ASN A 187 15.77 -7.14 -26.32
C ASN A 187 14.43 -6.40 -26.37
N ALA A 188 13.95 -5.95 -25.22
CA ALA A 188 12.76 -5.11 -25.11
C ALA A 188 12.85 -4.17 -23.92
N ALA A 189 12.23 -2.98 -24.02
CA ALA A 189 12.07 -2.11 -22.87
C ALA A 189 11.21 -2.79 -21.77
N ARG A 190 11.62 -2.67 -20.52
CA ARG A 190 10.88 -3.20 -19.35
C ARG A 190 9.43 -2.70 -19.36
N SER A 191 9.21 -1.40 -19.56
CA SER A 191 7.89 -0.77 -19.62
C SER A 191 6.99 -1.36 -20.72
N THR A 192 7.54 -1.67 -21.89
CA THR A 192 6.79 -2.33 -22.97
C THR A 192 6.31 -3.72 -22.56
N LEU A 193 7.15 -4.51 -21.89
CA LEU A 193 6.79 -5.83 -21.38
C LEU A 193 5.73 -5.72 -20.27
N GLN A 194 5.89 -4.77 -19.35
CA GLN A 194 4.93 -4.52 -18.27
C GLN A 194 3.56 -4.09 -18.79
N GLN A 195 3.50 -3.22 -19.80
CA GLN A 195 2.23 -2.86 -20.43
C GLN A 195 1.57 -4.06 -21.13
N ARG A 196 2.35 -4.93 -21.79
CA ARG A 196 1.80 -6.16 -22.36
C ARG A 196 1.26 -7.12 -21.30
N TRP A 197 2.01 -7.31 -20.22
CA TRP A 197 1.60 -8.12 -19.08
C TRP A 197 0.31 -7.57 -18.44
N SER A 198 0.20 -6.26 -18.27
CA SER A 198 -0.96 -5.60 -17.68
C SER A 198 -2.16 -5.46 -18.62
N SER A 199 -2.00 -5.68 -19.94
CA SER A 199 -3.00 -5.32 -20.95
C SER A 199 -4.37 -5.99 -20.74
N ALA A 200 -4.40 -7.26 -20.35
CA ALA A 200 -5.65 -7.99 -20.10
C ALA A 200 -6.41 -7.40 -18.91
N SER A 201 -5.71 -7.14 -17.80
CA SER A 201 -6.29 -6.52 -16.60
C SER A 201 -6.76 -5.09 -16.88
N TYR A 202 -5.99 -4.31 -17.65
CA TYR A 202 -6.37 -2.97 -18.10
C TYR A 202 -7.65 -2.96 -18.92
N GLU A 203 -7.79 -3.86 -19.90
CA GLU A 203 -9.01 -3.95 -20.72
C GLU A 203 -10.25 -4.34 -19.89
N ILE A 204 -10.10 -5.17 -18.86
CA ILE A 204 -11.17 -5.51 -17.94
C ILE A 204 -11.51 -4.31 -17.05
N GLN A 205 -10.49 -3.67 -16.48
CA GLN A 205 -10.63 -2.51 -15.62
C GLN A 205 -11.32 -1.36 -16.36
N LYS A 206 -10.89 -1.04 -17.58
CA LYS A 206 -11.47 0.01 -18.42
C LYS A 206 -12.97 -0.18 -18.71
N ARG A 207 -13.44 -1.43 -18.75
CA ARG A 207 -14.86 -1.77 -18.96
C ARG A 207 -15.69 -1.78 -17.68
N ARG A 208 -15.05 -2.03 -16.54
CA ARG A 208 -15.70 -2.13 -15.23
C ARG A 208 -15.72 -0.80 -14.50
N ASP A 209 -14.63 -0.05 -14.55
CA ASP A 209 -14.38 1.16 -13.77
C ASP A 209 -14.47 2.42 -14.65
N ASN A 210 -14.07 3.57 -14.11
CA ASN A 210 -13.94 4.79 -14.90
C ASN A 210 -12.86 4.64 -15.97
N PRO A 211 -13.17 4.73 -17.27
CA PRO A 211 -12.21 4.49 -18.34
C PRO A 211 -11.00 5.44 -18.31
N ALA A 212 -11.20 6.71 -17.93
CA ALA A 212 -10.11 7.68 -17.89
C ALA A 212 -9.12 7.37 -16.77
N CYS A 213 -9.59 6.91 -15.61
CA CYS A 213 -8.72 6.45 -14.53
C CYS A 213 -7.92 5.21 -14.94
N ALA A 214 -8.56 4.24 -15.58
CA ALA A 214 -7.88 3.05 -16.10
C ALA A 214 -6.81 3.42 -17.14
N ASP A 215 -7.10 4.38 -18.05
CA ASP A 215 -6.15 4.88 -19.05
C ASP A 215 -4.95 5.56 -18.37
N GLU A 216 -5.17 6.41 -17.36
CA GLU A 216 -4.11 7.11 -16.62
C GLU A 216 -3.19 6.12 -15.88
N GLU A 217 -3.74 5.14 -15.17
CA GLU A 217 -2.97 4.12 -14.47
C GLU A 217 -2.14 3.25 -15.43
N PHE A 218 -2.72 2.85 -16.56
CA PHE A 218 -2.01 2.08 -17.57
C PHE A 218 -0.88 2.87 -18.25
N GLN A 219 -1.09 4.16 -18.51
CA GLN A 219 -0.07 5.04 -19.10
C GLN A 219 1.10 5.29 -18.15
N ALA A 220 0.86 5.37 -16.85
CA ALA A 220 1.89 5.54 -15.83
C ALA A 220 2.92 4.39 -15.81
N LEU A 221 2.57 3.20 -16.33
CA LEU A 221 3.51 2.07 -16.45
C LEU A 221 4.67 2.36 -17.43
N ALA A 222 4.48 3.30 -18.37
CA ALA A 222 5.49 3.67 -19.36
C ALA A 222 6.53 4.68 -18.83
N ASP A 223 6.31 5.26 -17.66
CA ASP A 223 7.24 6.19 -17.03
C ASP A 223 8.39 5.44 -16.36
N ASP A 224 9.52 5.34 -17.07
CA ASP A 224 10.73 4.68 -16.58
C ASP A 224 11.50 5.55 -15.54
N LEU A 225 11.14 6.83 -15.40
CA LEU A 225 11.77 7.78 -14.46
C LEU A 225 11.03 7.85 -13.12
N ASP A 226 9.83 7.28 -13.02
CA ASP A 226 9.06 7.22 -11.78
C ASP A 226 9.85 6.51 -10.68
N GLN A 227 10.18 7.24 -9.63
CA GLN A 227 11.00 6.73 -8.50
C GLN A 227 10.19 5.94 -7.48
N GLY A 228 8.85 5.91 -7.61
CA GLY A 228 7.96 5.26 -6.65
C GLY A 228 7.75 6.09 -5.38
N LEU A 229 7.30 5.40 -4.32
CA LEU A 229 7.05 6.04 -3.03
C LEU A 229 8.34 6.58 -2.42
N SER A 230 8.23 7.75 -1.78
CA SER A 230 9.33 8.40 -1.06
C SER A 230 8.81 8.97 0.27
N ALA A 231 9.72 9.36 1.15
CA ALA A 231 9.38 10.10 2.36
C ALA A 231 10.50 11.07 2.71
N ASP A 232 10.11 12.30 3.06
CA ASP A 232 11.02 13.30 3.63
C ASP A 232 10.29 14.05 4.73
N LEU A 233 10.87 14.08 5.92
CA LEU A 233 10.25 14.61 7.12
C LEU A 233 10.93 15.90 7.56
N THR A 234 10.15 16.93 7.84
CA THR A 234 10.63 18.21 8.38
C THR A 234 10.82 18.19 9.90
N PHE A 235 10.59 17.05 10.54
CA PHE A 235 10.71 16.85 11.97
C PHE A 235 11.50 15.55 12.29
N ASP A 236 12.03 15.45 13.51
CA ASP A 236 12.70 14.23 13.98
C ASP A 236 11.65 13.16 14.35
N LEU A 237 11.65 12.06 13.60
CA LEU A 237 10.75 10.92 13.82
C LEU A 237 10.94 10.29 15.20
N ASN A 238 12.16 10.30 15.72
CA ASN A 238 12.52 9.69 16.99
C ASN A 238 12.22 10.58 18.21
N GLU A 239 11.84 11.84 17.99
CA GLU A 239 11.48 12.76 19.07
C GLU A 239 10.08 12.46 19.61
N ASP A 240 9.99 12.05 20.87
CA ASP A 240 8.70 11.96 21.57
C ASP A 240 8.37 13.28 22.30
N ILE A 241 7.75 14.20 21.56
CA ILE A 241 7.30 15.50 22.09
C ILE A 241 6.22 15.39 23.19
N ALA A 242 5.53 14.23 23.28
CA ALA A 242 4.51 13.98 24.29
C ALA A 242 5.10 13.45 25.62
N ALA A 243 6.32 12.90 25.60
CA ALA A 243 6.95 12.30 26.78
C ALA A 243 6.99 13.21 28.03
N PRO A 244 7.28 14.53 27.94
CA PRO A 244 7.27 15.42 29.11
C PRO A 244 5.92 15.51 29.81
N TYR A 245 4.83 15.27 29.09
CA TYR A 245 3.46 15.36 29.57
C TYR A 245 2.93 14.02 30.04
N ILE A 246 3.30 12.92 29.37
CA ILE A 246 2.94 11.55 29.77
C ILE A 246 3.53 11.22 31.14
N ASN A 247 4.76 11.61 31.39
CA ASN A 247 5.47 11.36 32.66
C ASN A 247 4.86 12.07 33.87
N LYS A 248 3.98 13.06 33.68
CA LYS A 248 3.24 13.71 34.78
C LYS A 248 2.04 12.88 35.26
N GLY A 249 1.74 11.76 34.63
CA GLY A 249 0.66 10.84 35.03
C GLY A 249 -0.76 11.30 34.68
N LEU A 250 -0.93 12.50 34.10
CA LEU A 250 -2.22 13.00 33.65
C LEU A 250 -2.47 12.49 32.21
N ARG A 251 -3.61 11.82 32.05
CA ARG A 251 -4.07 11.34 30.73
C ARG A 251 -5.36 12.09 30.36
N PRO A 252 -5.27 13.12 29.47
CA PRO A 252 -6.47 13.80 28.97
C PRO A 252 -7.43 12.79 28.33
N ARG A 253 -8.74 13.01 28.51
CA ARG A 253 -9.76 12.12 27.94
C ARG A 253 -10.05 12.49 26.49
N VAL A 254 -10.07 11.49 25.62
CA VAL A 254 -10.50 11.63 24.23
C VAL A 254 -11.66 10.66 23.97
N ALA A 255 -12.76 11.18 23.44
CA ALA A 255 -13.90 10.38 22.99
C ALA A 255 -13.59 9.79 21.62
N ILE A 256 -13.45 8.47 21.54
CA ILE A 256 -13.35 7.72 20.28
C ILE A 256 -14.78 7.41 19.85
N LEU A 257 -15.31 8.32 19.04
CA LEU A 257 -16.72 8.33 18.67
C LEU A 257 -16.99 7.34 17.54
N ARG A 258 -18.02 6.53 17.72
CA ARG A 258 -18.49 5.59 16.71
C ARG A 258 -20.00 5.47 16.64
N GLU A 259 -20.46 5.02 15.49
CA GLU A 259 -21.84 4.61 15.23
C GLU A 259 -21.84 3.18 14.65
N GLN A 260 -22.99 2.54 14.54
CA GLN A 260 -23.07 1.23 13.87
C GLN A 260 -22.47 1.30 12.47
N GLY A 261 -21.62 0.34 12.11
CA GLY A 261 -20.88 0.29 10.84
C GLY A 261 -19.50 0.95 10.88
N VAL A 262 -19.14 1.68 11.93
CA VAL A 262 -17.77 2.15 12.17
C VAL A 262 -16.86 0.98 12.54
N ASN A 263 -15.63 0.96 12.03
CA ASN A 263 -14.70 -0.17 12.20
C ASN A 263 -13.24 0.20 12.52
N SER A 264 -12.88 1.49 12.58
CA SER A 264 -11.50 1.92 12.89
C SER A 264 -11.30 2.45 14.32
N GLN A 265 -12.25 2.25 15.23
CA GLN A 265 -12.18 2.78 16.58
C GLN A 265 -11.08 2.15 17.44
N VAL A 266 -10.72 0.88 17.17
CA VAL A 266 -9.70 0.17 17.97
C VAL A 266 -8.30 0.70 17.66
N GLU A 267 -7.94 0.79 16.38
CA GLU A 267 -6.66 1.35 15.95
C GLU A 267 -6.55 2.85 16.28
N MET A 268 -7.62 3.61 16.17
CA MET A 268 -7.65 5.01 16.57
C MET A 268 -7.43 5.16 18.08
N ALA A 269 -8.11 4.35 18.90
CA ALA A 269 -7.90 4.32 20.35
C ALA A 269 -6.46 3.95 20.70
N ALA A 270 -5.86 3.00 19.98
CA ALA A 270 -4.46 2.59 20.19
C ALA A 270 -3.49 3.74 19.91
N ALA A 271 -3.68 4.48 18.81
CA ALA A 271 -2.85 5.63 18.45
C ALA A 271 -2.90 6.74 19.52
N PHE A 272 -4.11 7.14 19.93
CA PHE A 272 -4.26 8.14 21.00
C PHE A 272 -3.76 7.64 22.37
N HIS A 273 -3.97 6.36 22.70
CA HIS A 273 -3.42 5.78 23.91
C HIS A 273 -1.89 5.83 23.95
N SER A 274 -1.25 5.51 22.82
CA SER A 274 0.21 5.59 22.66
C SER A 274 0.73 7.03 22.82
N ALA A 275 -0.05 8.03 22.38
CA ALA A 275 0.25 9.44 22.60
C ALA A 275 -0.03 9.93 24.03
N GLY A 276 -0.51 9.09 24.96
CA GLY A 276 -0.69 9.41 26.37
C GLY A 276 -2.08 9.90 26.74
N PHE A 277 -3.09 9.64 25.92
CA PHE A 277 -4.49 9.92 26.25
C PHE A 277 -5.16 8.76 27.01
N SER A 278 -6.26 9.06 27.69
CA SER A 278 -7.28 8.10 28.08
C SER A 278 -8.31 8.05 26.95
N ALA A 279 -8.15 7.09 26.05
CA ALA A 279 -9.06 6.86 24.93
C ALA A 279 -10.31 6.12 25.42
N ILE A 280 -11.46 6.77 25.29
CA ILE A 280 -12.76 6.25 25.73
C ILE A 280 -13.60 5.92 24.51
N ASP A 281 -13.97 4.67 24.34
CA ASP A 281 -14.92 4.25 23.31
C ASP A 281 -16.30 4.82 23.61
N VAL A 282 -16.86 5.59 22.69
CA VAL A 282 -18.15 6.27 22.84
C VAL A 282 -19.04 5.94 21.66
N HIS A 283 -20.10 5.17 21.90
CA HIS A 283 -21.10 4.93 20.89
C HIS A 283 -22.16 6.05 20.90
N MET A 284 -22.69 6.45 19.75
CA MET A 284 -23.71 7.50 19.65
C MET A 284 -24.93 7.24 20.55
N SER A 285 -25.32 5.98 20.76
CA SER A 285 -26.42 5.62 21.67
C SER A 285 -26.19 6.04 23.12
N GLU A 286 -24.92 6.13 23.58
CA GLU A 286 -24.58 6.58 24.93
C GLU A 286 -24.78 8.09 25.07
N ILE A 287 -24.48 8.85 24.01
CA ILE A 287 -24.76 10.29 23.96
C ILE A 287 -26.28 10.52 23.87
N LEU A 288 -26.98 9.76 23.03
CA LEU A 288 -28.44 9.83 22.85
C LEU A 288 -29.19 9.52 24.15
N SER A 289 -28.74 8.52 24.90
CA SER A 289 -29.32 8.16 26.22
C SER A 289 -28.95 9.13 27.35
N GLY A 290 -27.95 9.99 27.14
CA GLY A 290 -27.41 10.89 28.17
C GLY A 290 -26.46 10.20 29.17
N GLN A 291 -26.01 8.97 28.85
CA GLN A 291 -24.98 8.28 29.61
C GLN A 291 -23.61 8.95 29.48
N VAL A 292 -23.34 9.47 28.28
CA VAL A 292 -22.18 10.31 27.94
C VAL A 292 -22.67 11.70 27.58
N ASP A 293 -22.05 12.74 28.13
CA ASP A 293 -22.35 14.15 27.84
C ASP A 293 -21.06 14.87 27.45
N LEU A 294 -21.00 15.32 26.16
CA LEU A 294 -19.85 16.04 25.61
C LEU A 294 -19.68 17.45 26.20
N SER A 295 -20.74 18.02 26.79
CA SER A 295 -20.70 19.33 27.46
C SER A 295 -20.17 19.24 28.88
N SER A 296 -19.93 18.04 29.42
CA SER A 296 -19.40 17.83 30.77
C SER A 296 -18.10 18.60 31.02
N SER A 297 -17.90 19.00 32.29
CA SER A 297 -16.73 19.74 32.75
C SER A 297 -15.99 19.02 33.87
N GLY A 298 -14.84 19.53 34.26
CA GLY A 298 -14.03 18.97 35.34
C GLY A 298 -13.40 17.62 34.95
N LYS A 299 -13.43 16.64 35.88
CA LYS A 299 -12.77 15.32 35.65
C LYS A 299 -13.39 14.48 34.55
N ASP A 300 -14.65 14.74 34.20
CA ASP A 300 -15.38 14.00 33.15
C ASP A 300 -15.33 14.69 31.79
N GLN A 301 -14.65 15.83 31.69
CA GLN A 301 -14.49 16.59 30.48
C GLN A 301 -13.66 15.80 29.46
N PHE A 302 -14.14 15.74 28.19
CA PHE A 302 -13.35 15.34 27.07
C PHE A 302 -12.58 16.54 26.51
N GLN A 303 -11.27 16.38 26.30
CA GLN A 303 -10.43 17.34 25.60
C GLN A 303 -10.40 17.07 24.07
N GLY A 304 -10.64 15.84 23.66
CA GLY A 304 -10.67 15.46 22.28
C GLY A 304 -11.94 14.69 21.90
N LEU A 305 -12.40 14.90 20.67
CA LEU A 305 -13.46 14.15 20.00
C LEU A 305 -12.94 13.63 18.68
N VAL A 306 -12.96 12.31 18.47
CA VAL A 306 -12.45 11.69 17.25
C VAL A 306 -13.53 10.85 16.60
N ALA A 307 -14.00 11.26 15.45
CA ALA A 307 -14.93 10.51 14.62
C ALA A 307 -14.18 9.57 13.70
N CYS A 308 -14.40 8.27 13.87
CA CYS A 308 -13.64 7.22 13.20
C CYS A 308 -14.20 6.84 11.83
N GLY A 309 -13.37 6.14 11.05
CA GLY A 309 -13.72 5.58 9.74
C GLY A 309 -14.62 4.36 9.82
N GLY A 310 -15.28 4.05 8.73
CA GLY A 310 -16.19 2.91 8.56
C GLY A 310 -17.31 3.23 7.57
N PHE A 311 -18.47 2.60 7.78
CA PHE A 311 -19.65 2.71 6.92
C PHE A 311 -20.87 2.92 7.81
N SER A 312 -20.97 4.09 8.46
CA SER A 312 -22.06 4.36 9.40
C SER A 312 -23.43 4.25 8.71
N TYR A 313 -24.33 3.46 9.30
CA TYR A 313 -25.64 3.12 8.72
C TYR A 313 -25.55 2.48 7.32
N GLY A 314 -24.43 1.82 6.99
CA GLY A 314 -24.21 1.22 5.66
C GLY A 314 -24.19 2.24 4.52
N ASP A 315 -23.91 3.51 4.82
CA ASP A 315 -23.90 4.65 3.89
C ASP A 315 -25.18 4.83 3.06
N VAL A 316 -26.32 4.34 3.56
CA VAL A 316 -27.62 4.32 2.84
C VAL A 316 -28.09 5.71 2.41
N LEU A 317 -27.78 6.75 3.19
CA LEU A 317 -28.14 8.15 2.88
C LEU A 317 -26.99 8.95 2.26
N GLY A 318 -25.87 8.30 1.91
CA GLY A 318 -24.58 8.87 1.59
C GLY A 318 -23.62 8.70 2.75
N ALA A 319 -22.33 8.57 2.45
CA ALA A 319 -21.32 8.27 3.43
C ALA A 319 -21.24 9.36 4.51
N GLY A 320 -21.34 8.94 5.78
CA GLY A 320 -21.38 9.83 6.96
C GLY A 320 -22.70 10.61 7.16
N GLU A 321 -23.58 10.66 6.17
CA GLU A 321 -24.82 11.46 6.22
C GLU A 321 -25.80 10.95 7.29
N GLY A 322 -25.99 9.65 7.40
CA GLY A 322 -26.85 9.07 8.44
C GLY A 322 -26.40 9.44 9.84
N TRP A 323 -25.09 9.35 10.08
CA TRP A 323 -24.47 9.74 11.36
C TRP A 323 -24.63 11.24 11.65
N ALA A 324 -24.31 12.10 10.69
CA ALA A 324 -24.49 13.54 10.83
C ALA A 324 -25.97 13.92 11.11
N LYS A 325 -26.93 13.28 10.43
CA LYS A 325 -28.37 13.54 10.62
C LYS A 325 -28.86 13.13 11.99
N SER A 326 -28.34 12.05 12.59
CA SER A 326 -28.66 11.66 13.97
C SER A 326 -28.25 12.75 14.99
N ILE A 327 -27.23 13.55 14.68
CA ILE A 327 -26.79 14.70 15.47
C ILE A 327 -27.62 15.94 15.17
N LEU A 328 -27.77 16.30 13.89
CA LEU A 328 -28.42 17.54 13.45
C LEU A 328 -29.91 17.63 13.85
N PHE A 329 -30.63 16.51 13.76
CA PHE A 329 -32.09 16.47 14.01
C PHE A 329 -32.45 16.17 15.47
N HIS A 330 -31.44 16.01 16.37
CA HIS A 330 -31.66 15.85 17.79
C HIS A 330 -31.15 17.09 18.53
N GLU A 331 -32.04 17.99 18.92
CA GLU A 331 -31.71 19.33 19.46
C GLU A 331 -30.71 19.28 20.62
N LYS A 332 -30.94 18.41 21.62
CA LYS A 332 -30.04 18.26 22.79
C LYS A 332 -28.64 17.81 22.36
N ILE A 333 -28.56 16.84 21.43
CA ILE A 333 -27.26 16.31 20.97
C ILE A 333 -26.55 17.36 20.15
N ARG A 334 -27.23 18.02 19.23
CA ARG A 334 -26.69 19.13 18.44
C ARG A 334 -26.09 20.20 19.36
N GLY A 335 -26.78 20.57 20.45
CA GLY A 335 -26.27 21.51 21.45
C GLY A 335 -24.95 21.05 22.06
N GLN A 336 -24.83 19.78 22.46
CA GLN A 336 -23.58 19.25 23.02
C GLN A 336 -22.40 19.33 22.02
N PHE A 337 -22.64 19.06 20.72
CA PHE A 337 -21.63 19.20 19.69
C PHE A 337 -21.22 20.65 19.46
N VAL A 338 -22.18 21.60 19.44
CA VAL A 338 -21.90 23.04 19.37
C VAL A 338 -21.02 23.47 20.54
N ASP A 339 -21.43 23.18 21.78
CA ASP A 339 -20.69 23.50 23.00
C ASP A 339 -19.27 22.92 22.96
N PHE A 340 -19.11 21.71 22.44
CA PHE A 340 -17.80 21.07 22.31
C PHE A 340 -16.90 21.79 21.30
N PHE A 341 -17.41 22.10 20.09
CA PHE A 341 -16.62 22.75 19.04
C PHE A 341 -16.30 24.22 19.36
N GLU A 342 -17.16 24.93 20.09
CA GLU A 342 -16.91 26.31 20.53
C GLU A 342 -15.85 26.40 21.62
N ARG A 343 -15.64 25.34 22.43
CA ARG A 343 -14.70 25.32 23.53
C ARG A 343 -13.26 25.35 23.03
N LYS A 344 -12.52 26.42 23.34
CA LYS A 344 -11.14 26.68 22.85
C LYS A 344 -10.07 25.69 23.38
N SER A 345 -10.37 24.95 24.44
CA SER A 345 -9.46 23.94 25.04
C SER A 345 -9.69 22.53 24.52
N THR A 346 -10.54 22.36 23.50
CA THR A 346 -10.83 21.06 22.90
C THR A 346 -10.35 20.99 21.46
N PHE A 347 -10.13 19.77 20.99
CA PHE A 347 -9.83 19.49 19.59
C PHE A 347 -10.77 18.41 19.05
N ALA A 348 -10.90 18.35 17.71
CA ALA A 348 -11.61 17.27 17.05
C ALA A 348 -10.88 16.78 15.80
N LEU A 349 -11.01 15.48 15.53
CA LEU A 349 -10.47 14.82 14.35
C LEU A 349 -11.56 13.97 13.68
N GLY A 350 -11.76 14.15 12.38
CA GLY A 350 -12.62 13.28 11.59
C GLY A 350 -11.81 12.53 10.53
N VAL A 351 -11.90 11.20 10.52
CA VAL A 351 -11.16 10.36 9.57
C VAL A 351 -12.14 9.55 8.72
N CYS A 352 -11.98 9.56 7.39
CA CYS A 352 -12.77 8.80 6.43
C CYS A 352 -14.29 9.03 6.64
N ASN A 353 -15.06 8.05 7.10
CA ASN A 353 -16.49 8.23 7.41
C ASN A 353 -16.74 9.33 8.48
N GLY A 354 -15.82 9.47 9.44
CA GLY A 354 -15.84 10.58 10.40
C GLY A 354 -15.56 11.94 9.74
N CYS A 355 -14.70 11.99 8.73
CA CYS A 355 -14.48 13.19 7.90
C CYS A 355 -15.76 13.60 7.17
N GLN A 356 -16.43 12.66 6.50
CA GLN A 356 -17.70 12.89 5.80
C GLN A 356 -18.80 13.38 6.74
N MET A 357 -18.89 12.77 7.93
CA MET A 357 -19.83 13.18 8.98
C MET A 357 -19.54 14.61 9.44
N MET A 358 -18.30 14.95 9.80
CA MET A 358 -17.93 16.29 10.26
C MET A 358 -18.09 17.35 9.16
N ALA A 359 -17.77 17.02 7.92
CA ALA A 359 -18.02 17.90 6.78
C ALA A 359 -19.51 18.24 6.61
N THR A 360 -20.40 17.29 6.90
CA THR A 360 -21.84 17.53 6.94
C THR A 360 -22.27 18.38 8.14
N LEU A 361 -21.53 18.30 9.27
CA LEU A 361 -21.74 19.13 10.47
C LEU A 361 -21.07 20.51 10.39
N LYS A 362 -20.49 20.92 9.27
CA LYS A 362 -19.66 22.13 9.14
C LYS A 362 -20.32 23.41 9.71
N ALA A 363 -21.63 23.53 9.66
CA ALA A 363 -22.37 24.67 10.26
C ALA A 363 -22.32 24.71 11.80
N LEU A 364 -21.91 23.63 12.46
CA LEU A 364 -21.70 23.55 13.90
C LEU A 364 -20.24 23.77 14.30
N ILE A 365 -19.32 23.83 13.34
CA ILE A 365 -17.88 23.91 13.55
C ILE A 365 -17.41 25.31 13.14
N PRO A 366 -17.02 26.17 14.11
CA PRO A 366 -16.57 27.53 13.77
C PRO A 366 -15.39 27.54 12.80
N GLY A 367 -15.48 28.31 11.72
CA GLY A 367 -14.45 28.42 10.69
C GLY A 367 -14.35 27.24 9.72
N ALA A 368 -15.44 26.44 9.60
CA ALA A 368 -15.51 25.30 8.68
C ALA A 368 -16.58 25.48 7.58
N GLU A 369 -17.15 26.69 7.43
CA GLU A 369 -18.30 26.95 6.57
C GLU A 369 -18.03 26.61 5.09
N ALA A 370 -16.78 26.78 4.66
CA ALA A 370 -16.34 26.52 3.29
C ALA A 370 -16.06 25.04 2.96
N TRP A 371 -16.07 24.15 3.96
CA TRP A 371 -15.76 22.74 3.73
C TRP A 371 -16.71 22.07 2.74
N PRO A 372 -16.21 21.20 1.84
CA PRO A 372 -17.04 20.47 0.88
C PRO A 372 -17.82 19.34 1.53
N LYS A 373 -18.71 18.75 0.77
CA LYS A 373 -19.12 17.36 0.95
C LYS A 373 -18.06 16.44 0.31
N PHE A 374 -18.04 15.20 0.75
CA PHE A 374 -17.25 14.16 0.11
C PHE A 374 -18.18 13.19 -0.60
N VAL A 375 -17.88 12.91 -1.86
CA VAL A 375 -18.73 12.14 -2.78
C VAL A 375 -17.95 10.98 -3.39
N ALA A 376 -18.61 10.18 -4.24
CA ALA A 376 -18.00 9.02 -4.89
C ALA A 376 -16.67 9.36 -5.57
N ASN A 377 -15.69 8.48 -5.41
CA ASN A 377 -14.40 8.59 -6.06
C ASN A 377 -14.53 8.73 -7.58
N ARG A 378 -13.60 9.42 -8.22
CA ARG A 378 -13.56 9.55 -9.68
C ARG A 378 -13.42 8.19 -10.36
N SER A 379 -12.71 7.25 -9.74
CA SER A 379 -12.54 5.88 -10.25
C SER A 379 -13.82 5.05 -10.26
N GLU A 380 -14.87 5.50 -9.57
CA GLU A 380 -16.14 4.76 -9.34
C GLU A 380 -15.92 3.45 -8.58
N GLN A 381 -14.77 3.33 -7.88
CA GLN A 381 -14.38 2.16 -7.11
C GLN A 381 -14.05 2.51 -5.66
N PHE A 382 -14.05 1.49 -4.81
CA PHE A 382 -13.47 1.56 -3.48
C PHE A 382 -11.94 1.52 -3.62
N GLU A 383 -11.27 2.60 -3.24
CA GLU A 383 -9.82 2.70 -3.27
C GLU A 383 -9.22 2.16 -1.99
N ALA A 384 -8.33 1.18 -2.12
CA ALA A 384 -7.56 0.58 -1.03
C ALA A 384 -6.08 0.54 -1.42
N ARG A 385 -5.33 1.58 -1.05
CA ARG A 385 -3.93 1.72 -1.45
C ARG A 385 -3.10 2.55 -0.49
N LEU A 386 -1.79 2.42 -0.57
CA LEU A 386 -0.83 3.34 0.04
C LEU A 386 -0.58 4.47 -0.96
N SER A 387 -0.88 5.71 -0.56
CA SER A 387 -0.74 6.90 -1.40
C SER A 387 0.21 7.89 -0.76
N LEU A 388 0.89 8.70 -1.57
CA LEU A 388 1.78 9.75 -1.08
C LEU A 388 0.97 11.03 -0.82
N VAL A 389 1.22 11.65 0.34
CA VAL A 389 0.65 12.95 0.69
C VAL A 389 1.72 13.92 1.15
N LYS A 390 1.47 15.21 0.92
CA LYS A 390 2.25 16.33 1.44
C LYS A 390 1.46 17.09 2.48
N VAL A 391 2.12 17.42 3.59
CA VAL A 391 1.56 18.25 4.65
C VAL A 391 1.70 19.72 4.25
N GLU A 392 0.57 20.41 4.16
CA GLU A 392 0.53 21.84 3.83
C GLU A 392 0.74 22.73 5.06
N GLN A 393 1.20 23.94 4.82
CA GLN A 393 1.23 24.96 5.87
C GLN A 393 -0.20 25.35 6.23
N SER A 394 -0.63 24.99 7.43
CA SER A 394 -1.99 25.23 7.90
C SER A 394 -2.01 25.48 9.42
N PRO A 395 -3.09 26.03 9.98
CA PRO A 395 -3.23 26.20 11.44
C PRO A 395 -3.49 24.89 12.19
N SER A 396 -3.62 23.73 11.52
CA SER A 396 -3.95 22.46 12.16
C SER A 396 -3.03 22.14 13.34
N ILE A 397 -3.61 22.00 14.53
CA ILE A 397 -2.87 21.60 15.73
C ILE A 397 -2.28 20.19 15.60
N PHE A 398 -2.91 19.33 14.80
CA PHE A 398 -2.45 17.95 14.56
C PHE A 398 -1.18 17.90 13.70
N LEU A 399 -1.04 18.84 12.77
CA LEU A 399 0.05 18.87 11.79
C LEU A 399 1.10 19.94 12.12
N ASN A 400 1.08 20.45 13.35
CA ASN A 400 2.06 21.42 13.81
C ASN A 400 3.48 20.89 13.65
N GLU A 401 4.39 21.71 13.07
CA GLU A 401 5.80 21.37 12.78
C GLU A 401 5.98 20.19 11.81
N MET A 402 4.95 19.85 11.02
CA MET A 402 5.04 18.82 9.98
C MET A 402 4.97 19.41 8.57
N ALA A 403 4.68 20.69 8.41
CA ALA A 403 4.51 21.35 7.12
C ALA A 403 5.74 21.17 6.21
N GLY A 404 5.50 20.81 4.96
CA GLY A 404 6.54 20.49 3.98
C GLY A 404 6.93 19.01 3.93
N SER A 405 6.64 18.24 4.98
CA SER A 405 6.86 16.79 4.95
C SER A 405 6.00 16.11 3.89
N HIS A 406 6.55 15.10 3.21
CA HIS A 406 5.79 14.16 2.41
C HIS A 406 6.04 12.73 2.88
N MET A 407 4.99 11.92 2.91
CA MET A 407 5.04 10.57 3.45
C MET A 407 3.85 9.73 3.00
N PRO A 408 3.97 8.40 2.99
CA PRO A 408 2.86 7.52 2.63
C PRO A 408 1.75 7.54 3.68
N ILE A 409 0.52 7.33 3.21
CA ILE A 409 -0.66 7.14 4.06
C ILE A 409 -1.63 6.14 3.44
N VAL A 410 -2.37 5.40 4.27
CA VAL A 410 -3.39 4.46 3.80
C VAL A 410 -4.66 5.18 3.38
N VAL A 411 -5.10 4.88 2.16
CA VAL A 411 -6.43 5.22 1.62
C VAL A 411 -7.32 3.98 1.68
N SER A 412 -8.59 4.15 2.12
CA SER A 412 -9.55 3.05 2.22
C SER A 412 -10.98 3.62 2.20
N HIS A 413 -11.48 4.02 1.01
CA HIS A 413 -12.81 4.65 0.87
C HIS A 413 -13.37 4.57 -0.55
N GLY A 414 -14.69 4.55 -0.67
CA GLY A 414 -15.44 4.65 -1.94
C GLY A 414 -15.93 6.06 -2.26
N GLU A 415 -16.11 6.90 -1.23
CA GLU A 415 -16.67 8.26 -1.33
C GLU A 415 -15.70 9.27 -0.68
N GLY A 416 -14.54 9.50 -1.31
CA GLY A 416 -13.49 10.36 -0.74
C GLY A 416 -13.24 11.66 -1.50
N ARG A 417 -13.91 11.90 -2.63
CA ARG A 417 -13.68 13.07 -3.47
C ARG A 417 -14.35 14.30 -2.89
N ALA A 418 -13.56 15.35 -2.66
CA ALA A 418 -14.07 16.66 -2.27
C ALA A 418 -14.93 17.26 -3.40
N ASP A 419 -16.21 17.50 -3.14
CA ASP A 419 -17.14 18.09 -4.09
C ASP A 419 -16.99 19.60 -4.13
N LEU A 420 -16.00 20.05 -4.87
CA LEU A 420 -15.62 21.47 -5.02
C LEU A 420 -15.35 21.80 -6.48
N SER A 421 -15.68 23.05 -6.87
CA SER A 421 -15.08 23.63 -8.06
C SER A 421 -13.60 23.95 -7.82
N HIS A 422 -12.81 24.02 -8.87
CA HIS A 422 -11.40 24.40 -8.76
C HIS A 422 -11.21 25.78 -8.09
N ALA A 423 -12.07 26.74 -8.40
CA ALA A 423 -12.04 28.07 -7.77
C ALA A 423 -12.34 28.03 -6.26
N ALA A 424 -13.25 27.18 -5.81
CA ALA A 424 -13.53 27.00 -4.38
C ALA A 424 -12.36 26.31 -3.66
N ALA A 425 -11.71 25.33 -4.31
CA ALA A 425 -10.51 24.69 -3.79
C ALA A 425 -9.34 25.67 -3.65
N GLU A 426 -9.16 26.57 -4.62
CA GLU A 426 -8.16 27.65 -4.55
C GLU A 426 -8.45 28.65 -3.42
N SER A 427 -9.72 28.95 -3.13
CA SER A 427 -10.09 29.77 -1.98
C SER A 427 -9.67 29.11 -0.66
N LEU A 428 -9.99 27.83 -0.46
CA LEU A 428 -9.57 27.07 0.73
C LEU A 428 -8.04 27.05 0.88
N ARG A 429 -7.31 26.98 -0.25
CA ARG A 429 -5.85 27.08 -0.25
C ARG A 429 -5.39 28.47 0.19
N GLY A 430 -5.99 29.53 -0.34
CA GLY A 430 -5.69 30.92 0.04
C GLY A 430 -5.95 31.21 1.53
N ASP A 431 -6.95 30.56 2.11
CA ASP A 431 -7.33 30.67 3.51
C ASP A 431 -6.53 29.71 4.43
N SER A 432 -5.55 28.97 3.88
CA SER A 432 -4.73 27.99 4.59
C SER A 432 -5.54 26.85 5.27
N GLN A 433 -6.72 26.56 4.77
CA GLN A 433 -7.58 25.47 5.31
C GLN A 433 -7.25 24.09 4.73
N ILE A 434 -6.48 24.01 3.64
CA ILE A 434 -5.99 22.72 3.12
C ILE A 434 -4.82 22.27 4.00
N ALA A 435 -4.96 21.14 4.66
CA ALA A 435 -3.99 20.61 5.60
C ALA A 435 -3.13 19.48 4.99
N LEU A 436 -3.71 18.69 4.07
CA LEU A 436 -3.06 17.58 3.39
C LEU A 436 -3.49 17.52 1.91
N ARG A 437 -2.53 17.13 1.04
CA ARG A 437 -2.77 16.96 -0.39
C ARG A 437 -2.11 15.68 -0.91
N TYR A 438 -2.79 14.99 -1.81
CA TYR A 438 -2.17 13.94 -2.62
C TYR A 438 -1.14 14.54 -3.57
N VAL A 439 -0.01 13.87 -3.71
CA VAL A 439 1.08 14.23 -4.60
C VAL A 439 1.49 13.01 -5.43
N ASP A 440 2.11 13.27 -6.58
CA ASP A 440 2.78 12.23 -7.36
C ASP A 440 4.15 11.86 -6.76
N HIS A 441 4.90 11.03 -7.44
CA HIS A 441 6.21 10.58 -6.95
C HIS A 441 7.33 11.62 -7.11
N ASP A 442 7.07 12.73 -7.82
CA ASP A 442 7.93 13.92 -7.87
C ASP A 442 7.55 14.96 -6.78
N VAL A 443 6.61 14.60 -5.89
CA VAL A 443 6.10 15.43 -4.78
C VAL A 443 5.36 16.70 -5.27
N GLU A 444 4.86 16.66 -6.50
CA GLU A 444 4.01 17.70 -7.07
C GLU A 444 2.52 17.34 -6.92
N TYR A 445 1.67 18.35 -6.81
CA TYR A 445 0.23 18.11 -6.70
C TYR A 445 -0.32 17.51 -7.96
N THR A 446 -1.18 16.51 -7.80
CA THR A 446 -1.70 15.82 -8.96
C THR A 446 -3.20 15.60 -8.89
N ASP A 447 -3.86 15.72 -10.05
CA ASP A 447 -5.25 15.30 -10.27
C ASP A 447 -5.30 13.93 -10.97
N GLN A 448 -4.11 13.35 -11.27
CA GLN A 448 -4.02 12.10 -12.00
C GLN A 448 -4.19 10.88 -11.10
N TYR A 449 -4.93 9.92 -11.59
CA TYR A 449 -5.06 8.58 -11.00
C TYR A 449 -3.83 7.73 -11.39
N PRO A 450 -3.31 6.88 -10.51
CA PRO A 450 -3.77 6.52 -9.18
C PRO A 450 -3.18 7.36 -8.04
N MET A 451 -2.27 8.31 -8.30
CA MET A 451 -1.61 9.12 -7.27
C MET A 451 -2.62 9.96 -6.49
N ASN A 452 -3.63 10.52 -7.17
CA ASN A 452 -4.82 11.09 -6.53
C ASN A 452 -5.97 10.06 -6.62
N PRO A 453 -6.14 9.20 -5.61
CA PRO A 453 -7.01 8.02 -5.73
C PRO A 453 -8.49 8.37 -5.76
N ASN A 454 -8.91 9.52 -5.23
CA ASN A 454 -10.32 9.90 -5.19
C ASN A 454 -10.70 10.97 -6.23
N GLY A 455 -9.72 11.64 -6.85
CA GLY A 455 -9.95 12.69 -7.83
C GLY A 455 -10.39 14.03 -7.22
N SER A 456 -10.02 14.31 -5.96
CA SER A 456 -10.27 15.62 -5.35
C SER A 456 -9.50 16.73 -6.05
N PRO A 457 -10.13 17.88 -6.34
CA PRO A 457 -9.43 19.01 -6.94
C PRO A 457 -8.20 19.43 -6.10
N LEU A 458 -7.10 19.79 -6.77
CA LEU A 458 -5.83 20.15 -6.15
C LEU A 458 -5.25 19.06 -5.23
N GLY A 459 -5.65 17.81 -5.36
CA GLY A 459 -5.18 16.72 -4.51
C GLY A 459 -5.69 16.79 -3.07
N ILE A 460 -6.73 17.54 -2.75
CA ILE A 460 -7.20 17.73 -1.36
C ILE A 460 -7.52 16.38 -0.71
N SER A 461 -6.82 16.08 0.38
CA SER A 461 -7.01 14.86 1.18
C SER A 461 -7.34 15.14 2.65
N GLY A 462 -7.07 16.36 3.14
CA GLY A 462 -7.41 16.80 4.50
C GLY A 462 -7.59 18.32 4.60
N LEU A 463 -8.49 18.73 5.48
CA LEU A 463 -8.85 20.13 5.73
C LEU A 463 -8.80 20.42 7.24
N THR A 464 -8.63 21.69 7.58
CA THR A 464 -8.75 22.17 8.94
C THR A 464 -9.63 23.42 9.01
N ASN A 465 -10.20 23.71 10.17
CA ASN A 465 -10.93 24.95 10.40
C ASN A 465 -9.98 26.14 10.65
N ASP A 466 -10.50 27.36 10.71
CA ASP A 466 -9.69 28.59 10.82
C ASP A 466 -8.75 28.63 12.02
N ASP A 467 -9.15 28.08 13.18
CA ASP A 467 -8.31 28.07 14.40
C ASP A 467 -7.50 26.78 14.56
N GLY A 468 -7.57 25.85 13.62
CA GLY A 468 -6.76 24.65 13.53
C GLY A 468 -7.11 23.52 14.50
N ARG A 469 -8.11 23.71 15.36
CA ARG A 469 -8.49 22.71 16.38
C ARG A 469 -9.32 21.56 15.86
N VAL A 470 -9.95 21.73 14.72
CA VAL A 470 -10.74 20.69 14.07
C VAL A 470 -10.11 20.35 12.72
N THR A 471 -9.67 19.13 12.56
CA THR A 471 -9.10 18.62 11.31
C THR A 471 -9.91 17.43 10.80
N ILE A 472 -10.15 17.40 9.50
CA ILE A 472 -10.81 16.27 8.83
C ILE A 472 -9.92 15.77 7.70
N MET A 473 -9.88 14.46 7.49
CA MET A 473 -9.08 13.85 6.44
C MET A 473 -9.68 12.53 5.96
N MET A 474 -9.53 12.26 4.68
CA MET A 474 -10.04 11.00 4.09
C MET A 474 -9.10 9.81 4.31
N PRO A 475 -7.77 9.94 4.20
CA PRO A 475 -6.85 8.85 4.49
C PRO A 475 -6.73 8.59 6.01
N HIS A 476 -6.17 7.41 6.35
CA HIS A 476 -6.17 6.82 7.68
C HIS A 476 -4.80 6.87 8.38
N PRO A 477 -4.47 7.90 9.18
CA PRO A 477 -3.22 7.98 9.91
C PRO A 477 -3.13 6.91 11.02
N GLU A 478 -4.27 6.47 11.60
CA GLU A 478 -4.34 5.46 12.64
C GLU A 478 -3.96 4.05 12.14
N ARG A 479 -3.90 3.84 10.85
CA ARG A 479 -3.51 2.55 10.22
C ARG A 479 -2.04 2.48 9.86
N VAL A 480 -1.29 3.58 10.02
CA VAL A 480 0.14 3.68 9.65
C VAL A 480 0.95 4.50 10.68
N PHE A 481 0.47 4.61 11.94
CA PHE A 481 1.23 5.31 12.98
C PHE A 481 2.43 4.52 13.50
N ARG A 482 2.52 3.21 13.20
CA ARG A 482 3.69 2.36 13.45
C ARG A 482 4.33 1.95 12.13
N THR A 483 5.64 1.91 12.10
CA THR A 483 6.42 1.54 10.91
C THR A 483 5.97 0.21 10.33
N VAL A 484 5.80 -0.81 11.15
CA VAL A 484 5.41 -2.18 10.72
C VAL A 484 4.02 -2.26 10.05
N GLN A 485 3.20 -1.22 10.14
CA GLN A 485 1.88 -1.16 9.51
C GLN A 485 1.95 -0.70 8.05
N ASN A 486 3.09 -0.15 7.62
CA ASN A 486 3.30 0.28 6.23
C ASN A 486 3.76 -0.92 5.39
N SER A 487 3.19 -1.08 4.19
CA SER A 487 3.68 -2.08 3.23
C SER A 487 5.01 -1.67 2.58
N TRP A 488 5.33 -0.40 2.60
CA TRP A 488 6.60 0.18 2.23
C TRP A 488 6.96 1.31 3.20
N HIS A 489 8.23 1.40 3.59
CA HIS A 489 8.79 2.48 4.41
C HIS A 489 10.29 2.56 4.20
N PRO A 490 10.94 3.72 4.43
CA PRO A 490 12.39 3.83 4.52
C PRO A 490 12.98 2.93 5.62
N GLU A 491 14.15 2.38 5.40
CA GLU A 491 14.79 1.42 6.32
C GLU A 491 15.15 2.05 7.69
N GLU A 492 15.42 3.34 7.71
CA GLU A 492 15.77 4.08 8.93
C GLU A 492 14.59 4.29 9.90
N TRP A 493 13.35 4.06 9.49
CA TRP A 493 12.21 4.15 10.38
C TRP A 493 12.24 3.01 11.42
N GLN A 494 12.05 3.38 12.68
CA GLN A 494 12.06 2.44 13.80
C GLN A 494 10.65 1.96 14.13
N ASP A 495 10.28 1.91 15.43
CA ASP A 495 8.97 1.38 15.87
C ASP A 495 7.80 2.26 15.47
N ASP A 496 7.92 3.58 15.63
CA ASP A 496 6.86 4.55 15.30
C ASP A 496 7.02 5.06 13.87
N GLY A 497 5.92 5.08 13.11
CA GLY A 497 5.81 5.75 11.83
C GLY A 497 5.56 7.26 11.99
N PRO A 498 5.75 8.07 10.92
CA PRO A 498 5.67 9.53 10.98
C PRO A 498 4.30 10.05 11.42
N TRP A 499 3.22 9.31 11.18
CA TRP A 499 1.87 9.68 11.61
C TRP A 499 1.68 9.66 13.12
N MET A 500 2.57 9.04 13.89
CA MET A 500 2.55 9.13 15.36
C MET A 500 2.74 10.57 15.85
N ARG A 501 3.49 11.41 15.12
CA ARG A 501 3.67 12.84 15.42
C ARG A 501 2.34 13.58 15.50
N MET A 502 1.39 13.28 14.62
CA MET A 502 0.04 13.87 14.61
C MET A 502 -0.70 13.68 15.95
N PHE A 503 -0.66 12.48 16.49
CA PHE A 503 -1.29 12.16 17.77
C PHE A 503 -0.55 12.79 18.95
N ARG A 504 0.77 12.87 18.91
CA ARG A 504 1.62 13.55 19.89
C ARG A 504 1.38 15.07 19.88
N ASN A 505 1.18 15.69 18.71
CA ASN A 505 0.81 17.10 18.58
C ASN A 505 -0.52 17.41 19.32
N ALA A 506 -1.54 16.57 19.15
CA ALA A 506 -2.78 16.70 19.90
C ALA A 506 -2.57 16.60 21.41
N ARG A 507 -1.64 15.74 21.87
CA ARG A 507 -1.29 15.62 23.29
C ARG A 507 -0.60 16.87 23.84
N VAL A 508 0.28 17.47 23.06
CA VAL A 508 0.95 18.73 23.41
C VAL A 508 -0.05 19.88 23.49
N PHE A 509 -1.02 19.95 22.57
CA PHE A 509 -2.05 21.00 22.57
C PHE A 509 -2.89 21.03 23.87
N VAL A 510 -3.17 19.90 24.49
CA VAL A 510 -3.97 19.80 25.73
C VAL A 510 -3.11 19.62 26.99
N ALA A 511 -1.84 19.98 26.94
CA ALA A 511 -0.85 19.79 27.99
C ALA A 511 -1.02 20.75 29.19
#